data_79ad6f99874a6b57c51726ab16e79d6d
#
_entry.id   79ad6f99874a6b57c51726ab16e79d6d
#
_cell.length_a   1.000
_cell.length_b   1.000
_cell.length_c   1.000
_cell.angle_alpha   90.00
_cell.angle_beta   90.00
_cell.angle_gamma   90.00
#
_symmetry.space_group_name_H-M   'P 1'
#
loop_
_entity.id
_entity.type
_entity.pdbx_description
1 polymer ?
#
loop_
_entity_poly.entity_id
_entity_poly.type
_entity_poly.pdbx_seq_one_letter_code
_entity_poly.pdbx_strand_id
1 'polypeptide(L)'
;MTHKALFAISTLGLGHATRTLPVIQHYLSLNYHIDIVCYGNALNYLRTELHGEKVRFFELLDYPPIERWSGRSFYPMLISDILTTMRRIHREQAFLTKLEKENNYHFIFSDGKYGFYSEKTPCYLLTHQLSFEIPKIFKPS
;
A
#
# COMPACT_ATOMS: atom_id res chain seq x y z
N MET A 1 19.51 -15.47 -13.00
CA MET A 1 18.12 -15.00 -12.83
C MET A 1 18.07 -13.79 -11.92
N THR A 2 17.36 -12.78 -12.32
CA THR A 2 17.17 -11.58 -11.51
C THR A 2 15.99 -11.77 -10.57
N HIS A 3 16.22 -11.68 -9.27
CA HIS A 3 15.17 -11.68 -8.28
C HIS A 3 14.46 -10.34 -8.26
N LYS A 4 13.15 -10.36 -8.22
CA LYS A 4 12.32 -9.14 -8.23
C LYS A 4 11.24 -9.20 -7.15
N ALA A 5 11.05 -8.08 -6.46
CA ALA A 5 10.00 -7.93 -5.46
C ALA A 5 9.21 -6.63 -5.66
N LEU A 6 7.95 -6.67 -5.27
CA LEU A 6 7.06 -5.51 -5.31
C LEU A 6 6.74 -5.06 -3.89
N PHE A 7 6.92 -3.77 -3.61
CA PHE A 7 6.57 -3.12 -2.36
C PHE A 7 5.47 -2.10 -2.61
N ALA A 8 4.33 -2.28 -1.99
CA ALA A 8 3.22 -1.33 -2.04
C ALA A 8 3.08 -0.67 -0.66
N ILE A 9 3.25 0.65 -0.61
CA ILE A 9 3.41 1.39 0.64
C ILE A 9 2.35 2.48 0.75
N SER A 10 1.62 2.48 1.85
CA SER A 10 0.64 3.51 2.17
C SER A 10 1.31 4.87 2.42
N THR A 11 0.64 5.93 2.00
CA THR A 11 1.10 7.31 2.14
C THR A 11 0.41 8.07 3.29
N LEU A 12 -0.31 7.36 4.15
CA LEU A 12 -0.91 7.96 5.35
C LEU A 12 0.19 8.28 6.37
N GLY A 13 0.90 9.39 6.10
CA GLY A 13 2.10 9.79 6.84
C GLY A 13 3.37 9.09 6.36
N LEU A 14 4.52 9.49 6.91
CA LEU A 14 5.82 8.92 6.54
C LEU A 14 6.16 7.63 7.30
N GLY A 15 5.38 7.26 8.30
CA GLY A 15 5.65 6.11 9.15
C GLY A 15 5.75 4.78 8.37
N HIS A 16 4.89 4.59 7.39
CA HIS A 16 4.92 3.40 6.53
C HIS A 16 6.21 3.33 5.71
N ALA A 17 6.60 4.44 5.09
CA ALA A 17 7.81 4.50 4.28
C ALA A 17 9.08 4.33 5.13
N THR A 18 9.15 4.97 6.28
CA THR A 18 10.33 4.91 7.15
C THR A 18 10.55 3.51 7.73
N ARG A 19 9.49 2.80 8.12
CA ARG A 19 9.61 1.44 8.65
C ARG A 19 9.86 0.39 7.57
N THR A 20 9.41 0.64 6.34
CA THR A 20 9.60 -0.29 5.22
C THR A 20 10.96 -0.12 4.54
N LEU A 21 11.56 1.07 4.64
CA LEU A 21 12.86 1.37 4.02
C LEU A 21 13.95 0.36 4.39
N PRO A 22 14.16 -0.02 5.68
CA PRO A 22 15.17 -1.02 6.03
C PRO A 22 14.93 -2.38 5.37
N VAL A 23 13.68 -2.79 5.20
CA VAL A 23 13.30 -4.04 4.53
C VAL A 23 13.69 -3.98 3.06
N ILE A 24 13.39 -2.87 2.39
CA ILE A 24 13.77 -2.65 1.00
C ILE A 24 15.30 -2.68 0.84
N GLN A 25 16.02 -1.97 1.71
CA GLN A 25 17.49 -1.93 1.70
C GLN A 25 18.10 -3.31 1.90
N HIS A 26 17.50 -4.13 2.76
CA HIS A 26 17.95 -5.51 2.97
C HIS A 26 17.84 -6.33 1.67
N TYR A 27 16.71 -6.28 0.97
CA TYR A 27 16.53 -7.02 -0.28
C TYR A 27 17.39 -6.46 -1.43
N LEU A 28 17.63 -5.15 -1.46
CA LEU A 28 18.59 -4.56 -2.39
C LEU A 28 20.01 -5.11 -2.15
N SER A 29 20.41 -5.31 -0.89
CA SER A 29 21.70 -5.92 -0.55
C SER A 29 21.80 -7.38 -1.01
N LEU A 30 20.66 -8.06 -1.15
CA LEU A 30 20.58 -9.41 -1.69
C LEU A 30 20.45 -9.44 -3.23
N ASN A 31 20.70 -8.30 -3.86
CA ASN A 31 20.68 -8.13 -5.33
C ASN A 31 19.29 -8.30 -5.96
N TYR A 32 18.22 -7.97 -5.23
CA TYR A 32 16.89 -7.87 -5.79
C TYR A 32 16.71 -6.60 -6.59
N HIS A 33 15.88 -6.66 -7.63
CA HIS A 33 15.30 -5.49 -8.27
C HIS A 33 13.97 -5.20 -7.56
N ILE A 34 13.76 -3.97 -7.15
CA ILE A 34 12.60 -3.59 -6.35
C ILE A 34 11.70 -2.64 -7.15
N ASP A 35 10.44 -2.99 -7.24
CA ASP A 35 9.40 -2.08 -7.71
C ASP A 35 8.63 -1.56 -6.50
N ILE A 36 8.42 -0.25 -6.44
CA ILE A 36 7.72 0.40 -5.33
C ILE A 36 6.51 1.14 -5.86
N VAL A 37 5.35 0.84 -5.29
CA VAL A 37 4.10 1.57 -5.54
C VAL A 37 3.81 2.44 -4.33
N CYS A 38 3.76 3.74 -4.54
CA CYS A 38 3.59 4.73 -3.50
C CYS A 38 3.05 6.04 -4.09
N TYR A 39 2.81 7.06 -3.25
CA TYR A 39 2.34 8.37 -3.69
C TYR A 39 2.79 9.48 -2.74
N GLY A 40 2.84 10.71 -3.24
CA GLY A 40 3.02 11.91 -2.43
C GLY A 40 4.35 11.99 -1.69
N ASN A 41 4.31 12.44 -0.44
CA ASN A 41 5.51 12.68 0.37
C ASN A 41 6.31 11.41 0.65
N ALA A 42 5.63 10.28 0.86
CA ALA A 42 6.29 8.99 1.05
C ALA A 42 7.08 8.58 -0.20
N LEU A 43 6.53 8.81 -1.38
CA LEU A 43 7.23 8.56 -2.64
C LEU A 43 8.47 9.44 -2.78
N ASN A 44 8.36 10.73 -2.49
CA ASN A 44 9.49 11.66 -2.55
C ASN A 44 10.60 11.26 -1.56
N TYR A 45 10.22 10.87 -0.35
CA TYR A 45 11.15 10.38 0.66
C TYR A 45 11.90 9.14 0.17
N LEU A 46 11.20 8.14 -0.36
CA LEU A 46 11.81 6.90 -0.84
C LEU A 46 12.68 7.13 -2.08
N ARG A 47 12.28 8.03 -2.97
CA ARG A 47 13.13 8.40 -4.13
C ARG A 47 14.46 9.01 -3.69
N THR A 48 14.45 9.83 -2.66
CA THR A 48 15.66 10.45 -2.11
C THR A 48 16.55 9.40 -1.44
N GLU A 49 15.97 8.57 -0.56
CA GLU A 49 16.72 7.56 0.20
C GLU A 49 17.27 6.43 -0.67
N LEU A 50 16.61 6.11 -1.76
CA LEU A 50 16.96 5.00 -2.66
C LEU A 50 17.56 5.48 -3.99
N HIS A 51 18.04 6.72 -4.03
CA HIS A 51 18.68 7.28 -5.24
C HIS A 51 19.87 6.43 -5.67
N GLY A 52 19.91 6.07 -6.96
CA GLY A 52 20.99 5.27 -7.52
C GLY A 52 20.86 3.76 -7.31
N GLU A 53 19.84 3.30 -6.60
CA GLU A 53 19.57 1.88 -6.38
C GLU A 53 18.76 1.25 -7.51
N LYS A 54 18.70 -0.09 -7.55
CA LYS A 54 17.93 -0.86 -8.55
C LYS A 54 16.43 -0.85 -8.21
N VAL A 55 15.81 0.33 -8.26
CA VAL A 55 14.43 0.55 -7.86
C VAL A 55 13.68 1.27 -8.99
N ARG A 56 12.44 0.78 -9.27
CA ARG A 56 11.48 1.51 -10.10
C ARG A 56 10.32 1.97 -9.22
N PHE A 57 9.83 3.18 -9.47
CA PHE A 57 8.74 3.79 -8.72
C PHE A 57 7.50 3.92 -9.59
N PHE A 58 6.35 3.56 -9.02
CA PHE A 58 5.04 3.73 -9.61
C PHE A 58 4.17 4.58 -8.70
N GLU A 59 3.51 5.58 -9.24
CA GLU A 59 2.59 6.43 -8.49
C GLU A 59 1.18 5.88 -8.54
N LEU A 60 0.57 5.67 -7.38
CA LEU A 60 -0.81 5.26 -7.26
C LEU A 60 -1.44 5.92 -6.04
N LEU A 61 -2.57 6.58 -6.22
CA LEU A 61 -3.29 7.28 -5.16
C LEU A 61 -3.66 6.35 -4.00
N ASP A 62 -3.48 6.87 -2.79
CA ASP A 62 -3.79 6.17 -1.56
C ASP A 62 -5.26 6.34 -1.13
N TYR A 63 -5.61 5.73 -0.01
CA TYR A 63 -6.95 5.79 0.56
C TYR A 63 -7.22 7.16 1.19
N PRO A 64 -8.50 7.60 1.24
CA PRO A 64 -8.83 8.84 1.92
C PRO A 64 -8.57 8.72 3.44
N PRO A 65 -8.12 9.79 4.09
CA PRO A 65 -7.97 9.79 5.55
C PRO A 65 -9.33 9.73 6.26
N ILE A 66 -9.43 8.87 7.27
CA ILE A 66 -10.67 8.61 8.02
C ILE A 66 -10.95 9.73 9.05
N GLU A 67 -9.94 10.47 9.44
CA GLU A 67 -9.96 11.41 10.58
C GLU A 67 -10.84 12.64 10.40
N ARG A 68 -11.31 12.93 9.20
CA ARG A 68 -12.11 14.11 8.88
C ARG A 68 -13.61 13.96 9.12
N TRP A 69 -14.05 12.82 9.66
CA TRP A 69 -15.48 12.55 9.83
C TRP A 69 -15.98 12.99 11.19
N SER A 70 -16.93 13.91 11.21
CA SER A 70 -17.58 14.36 12.44
C SER A 70 -19.00 14.88 12.18
N GLY A 71 -19.87 14.78 13.16
CA GLY A 71 -21.21 15.37 13.16
C GLY A 71 -22.20 14.71 12.22
N ARG A 72 -23.15 15.50 11.71
CA ARG A 72 -24.26 15.04 10.85
C ARG A 72 -23.80 14.51 9.49
N SER A 73 -22.62 14.93 9.04
CA SER A 73 -22.04 14.51 7.76
C SER A 73 -21.33 13.16 7.85
N PHE A 74 -21.29 12.54 9.04
CA PHE A 74 -20.52 11.31 9.26
C PHE A 74 -20.95 10.17 8.33
N TYR A 75 -22.26 9.85 8.29
CA TYR A 75 -22.73 8.71 7.49
C TYR A 75 -22.60 8.89 5.98
N PRO A 76 -23.03 10.03 5.38
CA PRO A 76 -22.81 10.25 3.95
C PRO A 76 -21.34 10.24 3.57
N MET A 77 -20.47 10.84 4.38
CA MET A 77 -19.02 10.85 4.15
C MET A 77 -18.42 9.47 4.30
N LEU A 78 -18.85 8.70 5.29
CA LEU A 78 -18.42 7.32 5.51
C LEU A 78 -18.75 6.44 4.29
N ILE A 79 -19.98 6.51 3.79
CA ILE A 79 -20.40 5.76 2.61
C ILE A 79 -19.59 6.18 1.39
N SER A 80 -19.42 7.48 1.16
CA SER A 80 -18.59 8.02 0.07
C SER A 80 -17.15 7.53 0.14
N ASP A 81 -16.54 7.55 1.31
CA ASP A 81 -15.15 7.13 1.49
C ASP A 81 -14.98 5.61 1.40
N ILE A 82 -15.98 4.83 1.84
CA ILE A 82 -15.98 3.37 1.61
C ILE A 82 -16.03 3.07 0.11
N LEU A 83 -16.92 3.71 -0.65
CA LEU A 83 -17.01 3.51 -2.09
C LEU A 83 -15.72 3.93 -2.79
N THR A 84 -15.12 5.05 -2.39
CA THR A 84 -13.84 5.52 -2.92
C THR A 84 -12.73 4.53 -2.61
N THR A 85 -12.67 4.02 -1.39
CA THR A 85 -11.69 3.01 -0.98
C THR A 85 -11.84 1.73 -1.78
N MET A 86 -13.07 1.25 -1.97
CA MET A 86 -13.33 0.05 -2.79
C MET A 86 -12.87 0.25 -4.24
N ARG A 87 -13.15 1.41 -4.83
CA ARG A 87 -12.69 1.74 -6.18
C ARG A 87 -11.16 1.75 -6.27
N ARG A 88 -10.49 2.28 -5.25
CA ARG A 88 -9.01 2.29 -5.19
C ARG A 88 -8.45 0.88 -5.04
N ILE A 89 -9.06 0.04 -4.21
CA ILE A 89 -8.68 -1.37 -4.09
C ILE A 89 -8.81 -2.08 -5.44
N HIS A 90 -9.92 -1.90 -6.17
CA HIS A 90 -10.09 -2.45 -7.50
C HIS A 90 -9.03 -1.93 -8.49
N ARG A 91 -8.71 -0.66 -8.41
CA ARG A 91 -7.65 -0.05 -9.24
C ARG A 91 -6.28 -0.64 -8.92
N GLU A 92 -5.99 -0.85 -7.64
CA GLU A 92 -4.76 -1.50 -7.19
C GLU A 92 -4.68 -2.93 -7.71
N GLN A 93 -5.79 -3.68 -7.65
CA GLN A 93 -5.87 -5.04 -8.18
C GLN A 93 -5.61 -5.08 -9.69
N ALA A 94 -6.23 -4.18 -10.46
CA ALA A 94 -6.02 -4.08 -11.90
C ALA A 94 -4.57 -3.72 -12.22
N PHE A 95 -3.99 -2.80 -11.49
CA PHE A 95 -2.60 -2.39 -11.64
C PHE A 95 -1.63 -3.53 -11.31
N LEU A 96 -1.87 -4.26 -10.22
CA LEU A 96 -1.08 -5.42 -9.86
C LEU A 96 -1.15 -6.51 -10.93
N THR A 97 -2.33 -6.80 -11.44
CA THR A 97 -2.52 -7.78 -12.53
C THR A 97 -1.69 -7.42 -13.75
N LYS A 98 -1.66 -6.13 -14.10
CA LYS A 98 -0.83 -5.64 -15.20
C LYS A 98 0.65 -5.83 -14.92
N LEU A 99 1.11 -5.47 -13.73
CA LEU A 99 2.51 -5.63 -13.33
C LEU A 99 2.94 -7.09 -13.33
N GLU A 100 2.09 -8.00 -12.87
CA GLU A 100 2.38 -9.44 -12.83
C GLU A 100 2.46 -10.07 -14.22
N LYS A 101 1.77 -9.52 -15.22
CA LYS A 101 1.89 -9.97 -16.61
C LYS A 101 3.24 -9.60 -17.22
N GLU A 102 3.81 -8.49 -16.80
CA GLU A 102 5.06 -7.96 -17.32
C GLU A 102 6.28 -8.39 -16.51
N ASN A 103 6.08 -8.83 -15.28
CA ASN A 103 7.15 -9.12 -14.33
C ASN A 103 6.86 -10.39 -13.52
N ASN A 104 7.91 -11.17 -13.25
CA ASN A 104 7.83 -12.30 -12.34
C ASN A 104 8.35 -11.89 -10.96
N TYR A 105 7.44 -11.53 -10.08
CA TYR A 105 7.79 -11.20 -8.70
C TYR A 105 7.97 -12.46 -7.85
N HIS A 106 9.01 -12.48 -7.04
CA HIS A 106 9.25 -13.53 -6.07
C HIS A 106 8.33 -13.39 -4.86
N PHE A 107 8.02 -12.15 -4.50
CA PHE A 107 7.03 -11.84 -3.47
C PHE A 107 6.49 -10.41 -3.64
N ILE A 108 5.36 -10.17 -3.01
CA ILE A 108 4.72 -8.85 -2.89
C ILE A 108 4.64 -8.52 -1.40
N PHE A 109 5.16 -7.35 -1.03
CA PHE A 109 5.07 -6.82 0.33
C PHE A 109 4.19 -5.58 0.33
N SER A 110 3.11 -5.61 1.10
CA SER A 110 2.18 -4.48 1.21
C SER A 110 2.18 -3.93 2.63
N ASP A 111 2.42 -2.64 2.75
CA ASP A 111 2.34 -1.93 4.02
C ASP A 111 1.15 -0.96 3.98
N GLY A 112 0.01 -1.44 4.48
CA GLY A 112 -1.23 -0.66 4.54
C GLY A 112 -1.99 -0.52 3.22
N LYS A 113 -1.61 -1.23 2.16
CA LYS A 113 -2.33 -1.25 0.89
C LYS A 113 -2.99 -2.61 0.64
N TYR A 114 -4.30 -2.64 0.77
CA TYR A 114 -5.08 -3.89 0.79
C TYR A 114 -5.37 -4.49 -0.59
N GLY A 115 -5.21 -3.71 -1.65
CA GLY A 115 -5.44 -4.17 -3.02
C GLY A 115 -4.28 -4.95 -3.63
N PHE A 116 -3.11 -4.94 -3.01
CA PHE A 116 -1.92 -5.65 -3.48
C PHE A 116 -1.88 -7.08 -2.97
N TYR A 117 -2.86 -7.86 -3.39
CA TYR A 117 -2.97 -9.28 -3.11
C TYR A 117 -2.99 -10.08 -4.41
N SER A 118 -2.22 -11.15 -4.47
CA SER A 118 -2.15 -12.06 -5.62
C SER A 118 -2.33 -13.51 -5.18
N GLU A 119 -3.02 -14.29 -5.98
CA GLU A 119 -3.11 -15.74 -5.80
C GLU A 119 -1.90 -16.48 -6.41
N LYS A 120 -1.15 -15.79 -7.27
CA LYS A 120 -0.01 -16.37 -8.00
C LYS A 120 1.32 -16.17 -7.28
N THR A 121 1.45 -15.08 -6.56
CA THR A 121 2.71 -14.65 -5.94
C THR A 121 2.55 -14.61 -4.43
N PRO A 122 3.53 -15.09 -3.64
CA PRO A 122 3.49 -14.94 -2.18
C PRO A 122 3.32 -13.49 -1.76
N CYS A 123 2.35 -13.21 -0.89
CA CYS A 123 2.01 -11.86 -0.44
C CYS A 123 2.17 -11.73 1.06
N TYR A 124 2.80 -10.65 1.51
CA TYR A 124 2.95 -10.29 2.91
C TYR A 124 2.28 -8.96 3.17
N LEU A 125 1.37 -8.93 4.11
CA LEU A 125 0.66 -7.71 4.51
C LEU A 125 1.14 -7.27 5.89
N LEU A 126 1.73 -6.10 5.97
CA LEU A 126 2.02 -5.44 7.23
C LEU A 126 0.89 -4.48 7.55
N THR A 127 0.24 -4.69 8.67
CA THR A 127 -0.81 -3.81 9.18
C THR A 127 -0.68 -3.69 10.69
N HIS A 128 -0.95 -2.52 11.22
CA HIS A 128 -1.03 -2.28 12.66
C HIS A 128 -2.47 -2.23 13.17
N GLN A 129 -3.44 -2.35 12.26
CA GLN A 129 -4.86 -2.19 12.58
C GLN A 129 -5.58 -3.51 12.35
N LEU A 130 -5.61 -4.34 13.39
CA LEU A 130 -6.28 -5.65 13.38
C LEU A 130 -7.74 -5.60 13.84
N SER A 131 -8.19 -4.47 14.39
CA SER A 131 -9.57 -4.31 14.82
C SER A 131 -10.04 -2.88 14.61
N PHE A 132 -11.32 -2.74 14.29
CA PHE A 132 -12.00 -1.46 14.20
C PHE A 132 -13.01 -1.35 15.34
N GLU A 133 -12.97 -0.28 16.12
CA GLU A 133 -14.04 0.02 17.07
C GLU A 133 -15.26 0.52 16.30
N ILE A 134 -16.31 -0.29 16.31
CA ILE A 134 -17.60 0.11 15.77
C ILE A 134 -18.33 0.94 16.83
N PRO A 135 -18.87 2.12 16.48
CA PRO A 135 -19.68 2.90 17.42
C PRO A 135 -20.77 2.03 18.06
N LYS A 136 -21.04 2.26 19.35
CA LYS A 136 -22.00 1.45 20.14
C LYS A 136 -23.38 1.32 19.52
N ILE A 137 -23.77 2.28 18.69
CA ILE A 137 -25.06 2.27 17.97
C ILE A 137 -25.20 1.09 17.00
N PHE A 138 -24.11 0.47 16.60
CA PHE A 138 -24.12 -0.70 15.71
C PHE A 138 -23.88 -2.03 16.42
N LYS A 139 -23.69 -2.02 17.74
CA LYS A 139 -23.59 -3.27 18.50
C LYS A 139 -25.00 -3.82 18.65
N PRO A 140 -25.29 -5.04 18.19
CA PRO A 140 -26.55 -5.70 18.52
C PRO A 140 -26.65 -5.82 20.04
N SER A 141 -27.78 -5.40 20.54
CA SER A 141 -28.12 -5.46 21.98
C SER A 141 -28.15 -6.91 22.47
#